data_68388e4d0c1e17b399c36429ad980ff8
#
_entry.id   68388e4d0c1e17b399c36429ad980ff8
#
_cell.length_a   1.000
_cell.length_b   1.000
_cell.length_c   1.000
_cell.angle_alpha   90.00
_cell.angle_beta   90.00
_cell.angle_gamma   90.00
#
_symmetry.space_group_name_H-M   'P 1'
#
loop_
_entity.id
_entity.type
_entity.pdbx_description
1 polymer ?
#
loop_
_entity_poly.entity_id
_entity_poly.type
_entity_poly.pdbx_seq_one_letter_code
_entity_poly.pdbx_strand_id
1 'polypeptide(L)'
;MGFDGTRAGRYDAPPVFTSSTLDHRARKIVAWVAGLNLLGFFIELIVASIIGSAALFADAADFLEDFLMNLLVLTALGWSLASRRKASFGLAGLILIPAIAAFGTAIWKMISGEPPEPLTLSVTAIIAMVINLVCAILLMNLRKADSALMRGAWLAARNDVLANLLILAAGVVTIFWFSAWPDIVVGLVIGVINLTAAKEVYEQARAEDPELEMDDDDDD
;
A
#
# COMPACT_ATOMS: atom_id res chain seq x y z
N MET A 1 -13.98 -33.24 -56.04
CA MET A 1 -13.14 -32.17 -55.50
C MET A 1 -14.00 -31.40 -54.48
N GLY A 2 -13.94 -31.79 -53.20
CA GLY A 2 -14.68 -31.17 -52.13
C GLY A 2 -13.73 -30.30 -51.33
N PHE A 3 -14.04 -29.01 -51.25
CA PHE A 3 -13.36 -28.07 -50.35
C PHE A 3 -14.04 -28.13 -48.99
N ASP A 4 -13.38 -28.75 -48.03
CA ASP A 4 -13.73 -28.70 -46.61
C ASP A 4 -13.11 -27.43 -46.03
N GLY A 5 -13.94 -26.45 -45.78
CA GLY A 5 -13.58 -25.13 -45.29
C GLY A 5 -14.34 -24.78 -44.00
N THR A 6 -13.99 -25.36 -42.85
CA THR A 6 -14.43 -24.82 -41.56
C THR A 6 -13.46 -25.22 -40.42
N ARG A 7 -12.33 -24.53 -40.38
CA ARG A 7 -11.60 -24.33 -39.12
C ARG A 7 -11.59 -22.85 -38.81
N ALA A 8 -12.72 -22.33 -38.38
CA ALA A 8 -12.74 -21.09 -37.63
C ALA A 8 -11.96 -21.31 -36.34
N GLY A 9 -10.79 -20.70 -36.24
CA GLY A 9 -9.98 -20.68 -35.01
C GLY A 9 -10.82 -20.12 -33.92
N ARG A 10 -11.04 -20.92 -32.87
CA ARG A 10 -11.63 -20.48 -31.61
C ARG A 10 -10.60 -19.54 -30.98
N TYR A 11 -10.85 -18.23 -31.09
CA TYR A 11 -10.14 -17.27 -30.25
C TYR A 11 -10.57 -17.58 -28.84
N ASP A 12 -9.68 -18.24 -28.09
CA ASP A 12 -9.83 -18.35 -26.63
C ASP A 12 -9.66 -16.94 -26.12
N ALA A 13 -10.77 -16.31 -25.75
CA ALA A 13 -10.74 -15.06 -25.02
C ALA A 13 -9.86 -15.24 -23.77
N PRO A 14 -8.99 -14.27 -23.44
CA PRO A 14 -8.18 -14.37 -22.23
C PRO A 14 -9.10 -14.64 -21.04
N PRO A 15 -8.65 -15.46 -20.08
CA PRO A 15 -9.50 -15.83 -18.95
C PRO A 15 -9.95 -14.56 -18.24
N VAL A 16 -11.24 -14.29 -18.29
CA VAL A 16 -11.89 -13.26 -17.46
C VAL A 16 -11.60 -13.67 -16.03
N PHE A 17 -10.86 -12.86 -15.31
CA PHE A 17 -10.56 -13.10 -13.90
C PHE A 17 -11.85 -13.06 -13.10
N THR A 18 -12.56 -14.17 -13.08
CA THR A 18 -13.68 -14.37 -12.18
C THR A 18 -13.14 -14.58 -10.78
N SER A 19 -13.68 -13.85 -9.86
CA SER A 19 -13.36 -13.73 -8.45
C SER A 19 -13.40 -15.01 -7.60
N SER A 20 -13.66 -16.16 -8.21
CA SER A 20 -13.75 -17.47 -7.56
C SER A 20 -12.39 -18.19 -7.40
N THR A 21 -11.28 -17.61 -7.81
CA THR A 21 -10.01 -18.34 -7.98
C THR A 21 -8.88 -17.98 -7.02
N LEU A 22 -9.12 -17.18 -5.97
CA LEU A 22 -8.19 -17.20 -4.86
C LEU A 22 -8.38 -18.51 -4.11
N ASP A 23 -7.43 -19.45 -4.31
CA ASP A 23 -7.32 -20.66 -3.51
C ASP A 23 -7.44 -20.31 -2.02
N HIS A 24 -8.12 -21.15 -1.25
CA HIS A 24 -8.31 -20.95 0.19
C HIS A 24 -6.99 -20.64 0.94
N ARG A 25 -5.87 -21.16 0.45
CA ARG A 25 -4.53 -20.85 0.95
C ARG A 25 -4.13 -19.40 0.68
N ALA A 26 -4.36 -18.90 -0.54
CA ALA A 26 -4.05 -17.52 -0.90
C ALA A 26 -4.85 -16.52 -0.07
N ARG A 27 -6.15 -16.78 0.12
CA ARG A 27 -7.01 -15.94 0.99
C ARG A 27 -6.50 -15.87 2.43
N LYS A 28 -6.03 -16.99 2.99
CA LYS A 28 -5.44 -17.01 4.34
C LYS A 28 -4.16 -16.18 4.41
N ILE A 29 -3.30 -16.30 3.41
CA ILE A 29 -2.04 -15.53 3.38
C ILE A 29 -2.36 -14.03 3.29
N VAL A 30 -3.24 -13.61 2.38
CA VAL A 30 -3.62 -12.19 2.25
C VAL A 30 -4.27 -11.68 3.55
N ALA A 31 -5.08 -12.49 4.23
CA ALA A 31 -5.66 -12.11 5.53
C ALA A 31 -4.60 -11.94 6.63
N TRP A 32 -3.58 -12.80 6.67
CA TRP A 32 -2.46 -12.64 7.58
C TRP A 32 -1.65 -11.39 7.29
N VAL A 33 -1.35 -11.12 6.01
CA VAL A 33 -0.65 -9.90 5.58
C VAL A 33 -1.45 -8.66 5.97
N ALA A 34 -2.77 -8.64 5.70
CA ALA A 34 -3.63 -7.56 6.16
C ALA A 34 -3.58 -7.35 7.68
N GLY A 35 -3.65 -8.44 8.46
CA GLY A 35 -3.57 -8.36 9.92
C GLY A 35 -2.23 -7.83 10.43
N LEU A 36 -1.11 -8.22 9.80
CA LEU A 36 0.23 -7.74 10.12
C LEU A 36 0.38 -6.25 9.79
N ASN A 37 -0.12 -5.81 8.63
CA ASN A 37 -0.08 -4.40 8.24
C ASN A 37 -0.95 -3.54 9.19
N LEU A 38 -2.12 -4.03 9.60
CA LEU A 38 -2.94 -3.33 10.60
C LEU A 38 -2.22 -3.20 11.95
N LEU A 39 -1.51 -4.25 12.37
CA LEU A 39 -0.69 -4.21 13.58
C LEU A 39 0.46 -3.21 13.45
N GLY A 40 1.20 -3.22 12.34
CA GLY A 40 2.25 -2.26 12.02
C GLY A 40 1.75 -0.82 12.06
N PHE A 41 0.62 -0.55 11.41
CA PHE A 41 -0.04 0.75 11.43
C PHE A 41 -0.28 1.28 12.85
N PHE A 42 -0.87 0.48 13.73
CA PHE A 42 -1.14 0.93 15.11
C PHE A 42 0.14 1.13 15.92
N ILE A 43 1.13 0.24 15.78
CA ILE A 43 2.43 0.40 16.45
C ILE A 43 3.06 1.73 16.05
N GLU A 44 3.18 1.99 14.75
CA GLU A 44 3.84 3.20 14.27
C GLU A 44 3.04 4.46 14.55
N LEU A 45 1.73 4.44 14.36
CA LEU A 45 0.87 5.59 14.66
C LEU A 45 0.98 6.02 16.13
N ILE A 46 0.97 5.06 17.06
CA ILE A 46 1.09 5.31 18.49
C ILE A 46 2.47 5.87 18.81
N VAL A 47 3.53 5.20 18.34
CA VAL A 47 4.91 5.63 18.61
C VAL A 47 5.20 6.99 17.96
N ALA A 48 4.80 7.19 16.70
CA ALA A 48 4.93 8.47 16.02
C ALA A 48 4.27 9.62 16.78
N SER A 49 3.08 9.35 17.35
CA SER A 49 2.36 10.35 18.17
C SER A 49 3.07 10.67 19.47
N ILE A 50 3.76 9.70 20.08
CA ILE A 50 4.47 9.87 21.35
C ILE A 50 5.79 10.64 21.16
N ILE A 51 6.61 10.24 20.18
CA ILE A 51 7.95 10.84 19.95
C ILE A 51 7.94 11.97 18.93
N GLY A 52 6.79 12.23 18.28
CA GLY A 52 6.65 13.24 17.24
C GLY A 52 7.51 12.93 16.02
N SER A 53 7.53 11.71 15.49
CA SER A 53 8.32 11.34 14.29
C SER A 53 7.52 11.54 13.02
N ALA A 54 8.03 12.36 12.10
CA ALA A 54 7.44 12.54 10.78
C ALA A 54 7.63 11.29 9.90
N ALA A 55 8.77 10.61 10.02
CA ALA A 55 9.08 9.40 9.29
C ALA A 55 8.14 8.26 9.66
N LEU A 56 7.88 8.03 10.97
CA LEU A 56 6.93 7.00 11.40
C LEU A 56 5.47 7.33 11.05
N PHE A 57 5.07 8.61 11.04
CA PHE A 57 3.74 8.96 10.52
C PHE A 57 3.59 8.64 9.04
N ALA A 58 4.66 8.86 8.26
CA ALA A 58 4.65 8.54 6.84
C ALA A 58 4.59 7.02 6.61
N ASP A 59 5.38 6.24 7.34
CA ASP A 59 5.40 4.77 7.24
C ASP A 59 4.08 4.15 7.76
N ALA A 60 3.46 4.74 8.78
CA ALA A 60 2.11 4.35 9.20
C ALA A 60 1.07 4.51 8.08
N ALA A 61 1.24 5.49 7.18
CA ALA A 61 0.36 5.62 6.02
C ALA A 61 0.53 4.44 5.06
N ASP A 62 1.75 3.96 4.83
CA ASP A 62 2.03 2.79 4.01
C ASP A 62 1.39 1.53 4.59
N PHE A 63 1.58 1.29 5.88
CA PHE A 63 0.93 0.16 6.57
C PHE A 63 -0.60 0.21 6.46
N LEU A 64 -1.19 1.40 6.56
CA LEU A 64 -2.63 1.57 6.39
C LEU A 64 -3.07 1.28 4.95
N GLU A 65 -2.33 1.80 3.97
CA GLU A 65 -2.58 1.54 2.54
C GLU A 65 -2.56 0.06 2.24
N ASP A 66 -1.49 -0.63 2.63
CA ASP A 66 -1.31 -2.06 2.45
C ASP A 66 -2.43 -2.88 3.11
N PHE A 67 -2.80 -2.53 4.35
CA PHE A 67 -3.94 -3.16 5.02
C PHE A 67 -5.22 -3.01 4.20
N LEU A 68 -5.52 -1.79 3.76
CA LEU A 68 -6.77 -1.47 3.06
C LEU A 68 -6.80 -2.14 1.67
N MET A 69 -5.69 -2.17 0.97
CA MET A 69 -5.57 -2.85 -0.32
C MET A 69 -5.78 -4.38 -0.16
N ASN A 70 -5.15 -4.99 0.84
CA ASN A 70 -5.35 -6.41 1.12
C ASN A 70 -6.80 -6.71 1.56
N LEU A 71 -7.41 -5.83 2.34
CA LEU A 71 -8.81 -5.94 2.75
C LEU A 71 -9.76 -5.85 1.54
N LEU A 72 -9.47 -4.93 0.61
CA LEU A 72 -10.23 -4.81 -0.64
C LEU A 72 -10.14 -6.10 -1.47
N VAL A 73 -8.95 -6.67 -1.60
CA VAL A 73 -8.73 -7.97 -2.27
C VAL A 73 -9.56 -9.08 -1.63
N LEU A 74 -9.69 -9.11 -0.30
CA LEU A 74 -10.44 -10.14 0.42
C LEU A 74 -11.96 -9.99 0.31
N THR A 75 -12.47 -8.76 0.20
CA THR A 75 -13.89 -8.45 0.35
C THR A 75 -14.59 -8.05 -0.94
N ALA A 76 -13.89 -7.33 -1.84
CA ALA A 76 -14.51 -6.72 -3.02
C ALA A 76 -14.85 -7.70 -4.16
N LEU A 77 -14.53 -8.97 -4.01
CA LEU A 77 -14.70 -10.01 -5.04
C LEU A 77 -16.16 -10.28 -5.43
N GLY A 78 -17.13 -9.75 -4.72
CA GLY A 78 -18.57 -9.87 -5.06
C GLY A 78 -19.26 -8.51 -5.17
N TRP A 79 -18.52 -7.41 -5.09
CA TRP A 79 -19.11 -6.08 -5.09
C TRP A 79 -19.38 -5.57 -6.50
N SER A 80 -20.45 -4.75 -6.64
CA SER A 80 -20.67 -3.99 -7.87
C SER A 80 -19.57 -2.97 -8.10
N LEU A 81 -19.35 -2.56 -9.35
CA LEU A 81 -18.38 -1.51 -9.71
C LEU A 81 -18.60 -0.23 -8.90
N ALA A 82 -19.84 0.20 -8.75
CA ALA A 82 -20.18 1.37 -7.93
C ALA A 82 -19.77 1.22 -6.46
N SER A 83 -19.86 0.02 -5.87
CA SER A 83 -19.44 -0.22 -4.49
C SER A 83 -17.91 -0.24 -4.37
N ARG A 84 -17.19 -0.82 -5.33
CA ARG A 84 -15.73 -0.79 -5.38
C ARG A 84 -15.22 0.64 -5.48
N ARG A 85 -15.77 1.43 -6.41
CA ARG A 85 -15.44 2.84 -6.59
C ARG A 85 -15.60 3.63 -5.30
N LYS A 86 -16.74 3.52 -4.60
CA LYS A 86 -16.97 4.20 -3.32
C LYS A 86 -15.94 3.77 -2.26
N ALA A 87 -15.61 2.49 -2.20
CA ALA A 87 -14.58 1.99 -1.30
C ALA A 87 -13.20 2.59 -1.64
N SER A 88 -12.80 2.59 -2.91
CA SER A 88 -11.51 3.16 -3.34
C SER A 88 -11.38 4.64 -3.02
N PHE A 89 -12.44 5.46 -3.18
CA PHE A 89 -12.44 6.85 -2.72
C PHE A 89 -12.30 6.97 -1.20
N GLY A 90 -12.99 6.12 -0.45
CA GLY A 90 -12.85 6.05 1.01
C GLY A 90 -11.44 5.68 1.44
N LEU A 91 -10.82 4.71 0.76
CA LEU A 91 -9.43 4.27 1.00
C LEU A 91 -8.45 5.42 0.75
N ALA A 92 -8.53 6.08 -0.42
CA ALA A 92 -7.68 7.22 -0.73
C ALA A 92 -7.77 8.32 0.34
N GLY A 93 -8.99 8.60 0.85
CA GLY A 93 -9.21 9.56 1.93
C GLY A 93 -8.58 9.13 3.26
N LEU A 94 -8.65 7.83 3.61
CA LEU A 94 -8.07 7.31 4.86
C LEU A 94 -6.55 7.35 4.85
N ILE A 95 -5.91 7.02 3.73
CA ILE A 95 -4.44 7.07 3.56
C ILE A 95 -3.92 8.50 3.73
N LEU A 96 -4.69 9.51 3.31
CA LEU A 96 -4.29 10.91 3.46
C LEU A 96 -4.17 11.36 4.92
N ILE A 97 -4.88 10.74 5.87
CA ILE A 97 -4.88 11.18 7.27
C ILE A 97 -3.47 11.09 7.89
N PRO A 98 -2.81 9.91 7.95
CA PRO A 98 -1.47 9.83 8.49
C PRO A 98 -0.42 10.53 7.60
N ALA A 99 -0.63 10.60 6.26
CA ALA A 99 0.23 11.37 5.38
C ALA A 99 0.20 12.87 5.72
N ILE A 100 -0.97 13.45 5.95
CA ILE A 100 -1.10 14.85 6.42
C ILE A 100 -0.44 15.03 7.78
N ALA A 101 -0.58 14.07 8.70
CA ALA A 101 0.09 14.09 9.99
C ALA A 101 1.62 14.10 9.85
N ALA A 102 2.18 13.32 8.90
CA ALA A 102 3.61 13.31 8.60
C ALA A 102 4.10 14.71 8.14
N PHE A 103 3.41 15.33 7.17
CA PHE A 103 3.75 16.67 6.71
C PHE A 103 3.59 17.73 7.82
N GLY A 104 2.51 17.68 8.59
CA GLY A 104 2.29 18.56 9.72
C GLY A 104 3.39 18.45 10.78
N THR A 105 3.79 17.22 11.11
CA THR A 105 4.90 16.94 12.04
C THR A 105 6.24 17.42 11.48
N ALA A 106 6.51 17.21 10.19
CA ALA A 106 7.72 17.70 9.55
C ALA A 106 7.82 19.23 9.62
N ILE A 107 6.75 19.95 9.30
CA ILE A 107 6.68 21.41 9.40
C ILE A 107 6.87 21.87 10.85
N TRP A 108 6.20 21.24 11.80
CA TRP A 108 6.37 21.54 13.23
C TRP A 108 7.83 21.37 13.66
N LYS A 109 8.47 20.29 13.27
CA LYS A 109 9.88 20.01 13.60
C LYS A 109 10.87 20.96 12.93
N MET A 110 10.56 21.48 11.75
CA MET A 110 11.37 22.53 11.12
C MET A 110 11.40 23.81 11.97
N ILE A 111 10.30 24.08 12.72
CA ILE A 111 10.16 25.25 13.57
C ILE A 111 10.72 24.99 14.98
N SER A 112 10.37 23.87 15.60
CA SER A 112 10.77 23.53 16.98
C SER A 112 12.22 23.05 17.07
N GLY A 113 12.73 22.41 16.01
CA GLY A 113 14.08 21.83 15.98
C GLY A 113 14.23 20.58 16.86
N GLU A 114 13.16 20.10 17.50
CA GLU A 114 13.22 18.97 18.45
C GLU A 114 13.30 17.63 17.68
N PRO A 115 14.40 16.85 17.85
CA PRO A 115 14.50 15.53 17.24
C PRO A 115 13.57 14.53 17.93
N PRO A 116 13.12 13.47 17.24
CA PRO A 116 12.47 12.35 17.89
C PRO A 116 13.46 11.63 18.82
N GLU A 117 12.95 10.85 19.76
CA GLU A 117 13.81 10.00 20.60
C GLU A 117 14.44 8.90 19.69
N PRO A 118 15.79 8.90 19.51
CA PRO A 118 16.42 8.15 18.44
C PRO A 118 16.42 6.64 18.66
N LEU A 119 16.44 6.18 19.92
CA LEU A 119 16.40 4.75 20.23
C LEU A 119 15.01 4.18 19.94
N THR A 120 13.95 4.86 20.39
CA THR A 120 12.56 4.47 20.11
C THR A 120 12.29 4.49 18.61
N LEU A 121 12.75 5.52 17.89
CA LEU A 121 12.65 5.57 16.44
C LEU A 121 13.31 4.35 15.77
N SER A 122 14.55 4.04 16.15
CA SER A 122 15.32 2.94 15.57
C SER A 122 14.70 1.57 15.88
N VAL A 123 14.26 1.35 17.12
CA VAL A 123 13.61 0.09 17.52
C VAL A 123 12.29 -0.10 16.78
N THR A 124 11.50 0.96 16.65
CA THR A 124 10.22 0.89 15.91
C THR A 124 10.45 0.58 14.44
N ALA A 125 11.41 1.23 13.79
CA ALA A 125 11.78 0.94 12.41
C ALA A 125 12.25 -0.52 12.21
N ILE A 126 12.96 -1.10 13.17
CA ILE A 126 13.34 -2.53 13.13
C ILE A 126 12.09 -3.43 13.23
N ILE A 127 11.16 -3.12 14.12
CA ILE A 127 9.90 -3.88 14.26
C ILE A 127 9.10 -3.81 12.97
N ALA A 128 8.92 -2.63 12.40
CA ALA A 128 8.21 -2.40 11.15
C ALA A 128 8.89 -3.15 9.99
N MET A 129 10.20 -3.04 9.86
CA MET A 129 11.00 -3.77 8.86
C MET A 129 10.82 -5.29 8.97
N VAL A 130 10.76 -5.85 10.18
CA VAL A 130 10.50 -7.27 10.40
C VAL A 130 9.09 -7.65 9.96
N ILE A 131 8.08 -6.83 10.26
CA ILE A 131 6.70 -7.06 9.81
C ILE A 131 6.65 -7.06 8.28
N ASN A 132 7.20 -6.06 7.61
CA ASN A 132 7.21 -5.95 6.15
C ASN A 132 8.01 -7.09 5.49
N LEU A 133 9.13 -7.51 6.10
CA LEU A 133 9.87 -8.68 5.63
C LEU A 133 9.05 -9.97 5.72
N VAL A 134 8.31 -10.18 6.81
CA VAL A 134 7.39 -11.32 6.94
C VAL A 134 6.29 -11.24 5.89
N CYS A 135 5.68 -10.08 5.68
CA CYS A 135 4.68 -9.87 4.61
C CYS A 135 5.26 -10.21 3.23
N ALA A 136 6.45 -9.69 2.90
CA ALA A 136 7.13 -9.98 1.64
C ALA A 136 7.41 -11.48 1.44
N ILE A 137 7.85 -12.19 2.48
CA ILE A 137 8.08 -13.65 2.43
C ILE A 137 6.77 -14.41 2.23
N LEU A 138 5.69 -14.03 2.91
CA LEU A 138 4.38 -14.65 2.76
C LEU A 138 3.85 -14.47 1.33
N LEU A 139 3.97 -13.28 0.77
CA LEU A 139 3.53 -12.94 -0.58
C LEU A 139 4.44 -13.51 -1.67
N MET A 140 5.72 -13.78 -1.38
CA MET A 140 6.68 -14.33 -2.33
C MET A 140 6.23 -15.66 -2.95
N ASN A 141 5.53 -16.49 -2.18
CA ASN A 141 4.99 -17.76 -2.67
C ASN A 141 3.79 -17.56 -3.61
N LEU A 142 3.05 -16.47 -3.45
CA LEU A 142 1.87 -16.14 -4.26
C LEU A 142 2.24 -15.43 -5.56
N ARG A 143 3.40 -14.74 -5.64
CA ARG A 143 3.86 -14.05 -6.86
C ARG A 143 4.10 -14.99 -8.05
N LYS A 144 4.29 -16.29 -7.78
CA LYS A 144 4.45 -17.32 -8.81
C LYS A 144 3.12 -17.72 -9.46
N ALA A 145 1.99 -17.43 -8.84
CA ALA A 145 0.71 -17.46 -9.52
C ALA A 145 0.70 -16.30 -10.51
N ASP A 146 0.27 -16.53 -11.78
CA ASP A 146 0.29 -15.56 -12.89
C ASP A 146 -0.63 -14.34 -12.67
N SER A 147 -0.66 -13.81 -11.46
CA SER A 147 -1.47 -12.66 -11.04
C SER A 147 -0.58 -11.42 -10.90
N ALA A 148 -0.86 -10.40 -11.72
CA ALA A 148 -0.20 -9.09 -11.60
C ALA A 148 -0.40 -8.47 -10.20
N LEU A 149 -1.57 -8.70 -9.57
CA LEU A 149 -1.90 -8.24 -8.24
C LEU A 149 -0.95 -8.79 -7.16
N MET A 150 -0.71 -10.12 -7.18
CA MET A 150 0.20 -10.75 -6.22
C MET A 150 1.66 -10.34 -6.41
N ARG A 151 2.03 -10.06 -7.66
CA ARG A 151 3.36 -9.54 -7.98
C ARG A 151 3.53 -8.11 -7.47
N GLY A 152 2.50 -7.27 -7.64
CA GLY A 152 2.44 -5.91 -7.12
C GLY A 152 2.55 -5.87 -5.59
N ALA A 153 1.73 -6.65 -4.88
CA ALA A 153 1.75 -6.72 -3.42
C ALA A 153 3.12 -7.16 -2.85
N TRP A 154 3.80 -8.11 -3.52
CA TRP A 154 5.16 -8.50 -3.11
C TRP A 154 6.18 -7.37 -3.34
N LEU A 155 6.05 -6.62 -4.45
CA LEU A 155 6.93 -5.48 -4.74
C LEU A 155 6.73 -4.34 -3.73
N ALA A 156 5.49 -4.05 -3.34
CA ALA A 156 5.17 -3.09 -2.29
C ALA A 156 5.86 -3.48 -0.99
N ALA A 157 5.55 -4.63 -0.42
CA ALA A 157 6.16 -5.10 0.83
C ALA A 157 7.70 -5.13 0.81
N ARG A 158 8.33 -5.35 -0.35
CA ARG A 158 9.79 -5.24 -0.50
C ARG A 158 10.27 -3.78 -0.42
N ASN A 159 9.52 -2.85 -1.01
CA ASN A 159 9.89 -1.44 -0.98
C ASN A 159 9.75 -0.86 0.43
N ASP A 160 8.76 -1.32 1.21
CA ASP A 160 8.54 -0.90 2.60
C ASP A 160 9.70 -1.33 3.51
N VAL A 161 10.30 -2.51 3.25
CA VAL A 161 11.55 -2.91 3.94
C VAL A 161 12.66 -1.88 3.68
N LEU A 162 12.75 -1.32 2.46
CA LEU A 162 13.75 -0.28 2.14
C LEU A 162 13.39 1.06 2.80
N ALA A 163 12.12 1.44 2.85
CA ALA A 163 11.66 2.63 3.55
C ALA A 163 12.02 2.55 5.05
N ASN A 164 11.73 1.42 5.68
CA ASN A 164 12.08 1.17 7.09
C ASN A 164 13.60 1.18 7.33
N LEU A 165 14.41 0.75 6.37
CA LEU A 165 15.87 0.89 6.46
C LEU A 165 16.30 2.36 6.46
N LEU A 166 15.62 3.23 5.70
CA LEU A 166 15.88 4.68 5.72
C LEU A 166 15.47 5.29 7.07
N ILE A 167 14.34 4.87 7.66
CA ILE A 167 13.91 5.32 8.98
C ILE A 167 14.90 4.89 10.06
N LEU A 168 15.36 3.64 10.01
CA LEU A 168 16.40 3.14 10.89
C LEU A 168 17.70 3.95 10.76
N ALA A 169 18.11 4.25 9.51
CA ALA A 169 19.28 5.10 9.26
C ALA A 169 19.09 6.50 9.83
N ALA A 170 17.90 7.11 9.70
CA ALA A 170 17.58 8.39 10.31
C ALA A 170 17.71 8.34 11.84
N GLY A 171 17.19 7.30 12.48
CA GLY A 171 17.32 7.07 13.93
C GLY A 171 18.79 6.97 14.37
N VAL A 172 19.58 6.15 13.67
CA VAL A 172 21.02 5.99 13.92
C VAL A 172 21.78 7.31 13.73
N VAL A 173 21.50 8.04 12.64
CA VAL A 173 22.14 9.35 12.41
C VAL A 173 21.78 10.34 13.53
N THR A 174 20.53 10.32 14.00
CA THR A 174 20.08 11.20 15.09
C THR A 174 20.80 10.93 16.43
N ILE A 175 21.30 9.70 16.65
CA ILE A 175 22.15 9.39 17.83
C ILE A 175 23.45 10.19 17.80
N PHE A 176 24.09 10.30 16.64
CA PHE A 176 25.38 10.99 16.49
C PHE A 176 25.24 12.47 16.20
N TRP A 177 24.19 12.84 15.50
CA TRP A 177 23.83 14.22 15.17
C TRP A 177 22.41 14.49 15.67
N PHE A 178 22.31 14.95 16.93
CA PHE A 178 21.05 15.19 17.62
C PHE A 178 20.28 16.36 16.96
N SER A 179 19.56 16.01 15.90
CA SER A 179 18.85 16.94 15.00
C SER A 179 17.55 16.32 14.51
N ALA A 180 16.55 17.16 14.27
CA ALA A 180 15.27 16.72 13.67
C ALA A 180 15.39 16.45 12.16
N TRP A 181 16.42 16.94 11.50
CA TRP A 181 16.54 16.85 10.03
C TRP A 181 16.53 15.43 9.45
N PRO A 182 17.20 14.42 10.02
CA PRO A 182 17.14 13.07 9.47
C PRO A 182 15.70 12.54 9.39
N ASP A 183 14.92 12.71 10.45
CA ASP A 183 13.52 12.30 10.51
C ASP A 183 12.63 13.11 9.55
N ILE A 184 12.84 14.43 9.48
CA ILE A 184 12.10 15.32 8.57
C ILE A 184 12.32 14.89 7.12
N VAL A 185 13.58 14.69 6.71
CA VAL A 185 13.91 14.35 5.31
C VAL A 185 13.29 13.01 4.93
N VAL A 186 13.46 12.00 5.77
CA VAL A 186 12.90 10.66 5.50
C VAL A 186 11.38 10.70 5.49
N GLY A 187 10.76 11.37 6.47
CA GLY A 187 9.30 11.53 6.54
C GLY A 187 8.71 12.26 5.33
N LEU A 188 9.39 13.30 4.83
CA LEU A 188 8.96 14.00 3.61
C LEU A 188 9.11 13.14 2.36
N VAL A 189 10.20 12.37 2.24
CA VAL A 189 10.41 11.47 1.09
C VAL A 189 9.33 10.39 1.05
N ILE A 190 9.10 9.69 2.15
CA ILE A 190 8.06 8.65 2.24
C ILE A 190 6.68 9.29 2.06
N GLY A 191 6.40 10.42 2.73
CA GLY A 191 5.12 11.12 2.62
C GLY A 191 4.78 11.57 1.19
N VAL A 192 5.76 11.97 0.37
CA VAL A 192 5.55 12.29 -1.06
C VAL A 192 5.22 11.01 -1.85
N ILE A 193 5.88 9.90 -1.55
CA ILE A 193 5.60 8.60 -2.20
C ILE A 193 4.14 8.21 -1.91
N ASN A 194 3.71 8.28 -0.65
CA ASN A 194 2.34 7.92 -0.24
C ASN A 194 1.27 8.86 -0.83
N LEU A 195 1.60 10.15 -0.94
CA LEU A 195 0.68 11.09 -1.60
C LEU A 195 0.50 10.74 -3.09
N THR A 196 1.56 10.26 -3.74
CA THR A 196 1.50 9.79 -5.13
C THR A 196 0.66 8.52 -5.24
N ALA A 197 0.83 7.55 -4.33
CA ALA A 197 0.03 6.34 -4.28
C ALA A 197 -1.45 6.64 -4.02
N ALA A 198 -1.77 7.50 -3.05
CA ALA A 198 -3.15 7.93 -2.79
C ALA A 198 -3.80 8.60 -4.01
N LYS A 199 -3.01 9.38 -4.76
CA LYS A 199 -3.46 9.99 -6.03
C LYS A 199 -3.77 8.93 -7.09
N GLU A 200 -2.91 7.92 -7.23
CA GLU A 200 -3.12 6.81 -8.18
C GLU A 200 -4.40 6.04 -7.86
N VAL A 201 -4.63 5.71 -6.58
CA VAL A 201 -5.87 5.05 -6.12
C VAL A 201 -7.10 5.91 -6.44
N TYR A 202 -7.00 7.23 -6.23
CA TYR A 202 -8.08 8.15 -6.56
C TYR A 202 -8.36 8.21 -8.06
N GLU A 203 -7.31 8.28 -8.89
CA GLU A 203 -7.43 8.34 -10.35
C GLU A 203 -8.02 7.04 -10.92
N GLN A 204 -7.59 5.88 -10.41
CA GLN A 204 -8.18 4.58 -10.77
C GLN A 204 -9.66 4.51 -10.41
N ALA A 205 -10.03 4.94 -9.18
CA ALA A 205 -11.42 4.99 -8.74
C ALA A 205 -12.29 5.92 -9.61
N ARG A 206 -11.69 6.97 -10.18
CA ARG A 206 -12.36 7.89 -11.09
C ARG A 206 -12.51 7.32 -12.50
N ALA A 207 -11.52 6.57 -12.97
CA ALA A 207 -11.54 5.92 -14.28
C ALA A 207 -12.54 4.75 -14.35
N GLU A 208 -12.87 4.11 -13.23
CA GLU A 208 -13.94 3.10 -13.12
C GLU A 208 -15.34 3.75 -13.07
N ASP A 209 -15.63 4.78 -13.91
CA ASP A 209 -16.94 5.42 -13.95
C ASP A 209 -17.90 4.63 -14.83
N PRO A 210 -18.99 4.06 -14.29
CA PRO A 210 -19.97 3.30 -15.06
C PRO A 210 -20.70 4.12 -16.13
N GLU A 211 -20.70 5.45 -15.98
CA GLU A 211 -21.33 6.36 -16.98
C GLU A 211 -20.48 6.47 -18.25
N LEU A 212 -19.14 6.27 -18.16
CA LEU A 212 -18.26 6.31 -19.32
C LEU A 212 -18.27 5.00 -20.13
N GLU A 213 -18.63 3.87 -19.52
CA GLU A 213 -18.76 2.58 -20.22
C GLU A 213 -20.09 2.46 -20.99
N MET A 214 -21.12 3.22 -20.63
CA MET A 214 -22.42 3.19 -21.31
C MET A 214 -22.47 4.06 -22.57
N ASP A 215 -21.56 5.03 -22.70
CA ASP A 215 -21.49 5.93 -23.87
C ASP A 215 -20.75 5.28 -25.08
N ASP A 216 -19.99 4.19 -24.88
CA ASP A 216 -19.25 3.49 -25.95
C ASP A 216 -20.09 2.40 -26.64
N ASP A 217 -21.24 1.98 -26.10
CA ASP A 217 -22.09 0.90 -26.63
C ASP A 217 -23.25 1.39 -27.51
N ASP A 218 -23.45 2.73 -27.65
CA ASP A 218 -24.56 3.30 -28.41
C ASP A 218 -24.20 3.74 -29.85
N ASP A 219 -22.97 3.49 -30.33
CA ASP A 219 -22.48 3.89 -31.65
C ASP A 219 -22.30 2.71 -32.66
N ASP A 220 -23.17 1.66 -32.65
CA ASP A 220 -23.25 0.63 -33.71
C ASP A 220 -24.64 0.57 -34.40
#